data_b76b3e8f6ccfb127d4b21b236ec42930
#
_entry.id   b76b3e8f6ccfb127d4b21b236ec42930
#
_cell.length_a   1.000
_cell.length_b   1.000
_cell.length_c   1.000
_cell.angle_alpha   90.00
_cell.angle_beta   90.00
_cell.angle_gamma   90.00
#
_symmetry.space_group_name_H-M   'P 1'
#
loop_
_entity.id
_entity.type
_entity.pdbx_description
1 polymer ?
#
loop_
_entity_poly.entity_id
_entity_poly.type
_entity_poly.pdbx_seq_one_letter_code
_entity_poly.pdbx_strand_id
1 'polypeptide(L)'
;HWLARAPGEQRGAARIAARAWAAAFVALATACAIYPVVATRARWRDRFDAATGFTLDGQAYMKTARHVELGQTFALGPDLEAMRWLEQHIEGTPVIAEAHTPEYRWGARISTNTGLPTILGWSWHQTQQRASLPADLVTRRAADVDAIYRDVSVDRVLGILDRYRVDYVYVGALERIFYPSAGLEKFAGNPDRWQPVYRNAGVTIYRVVR
;
A
#
# COMPACT_ATOMS: atom_id res chain seq x y z
N HIS A 1 -3.30 6.20 -61.54
CA HIS A 1 -4.69 5.63 -61.64
C HIS A 1 -5.75 6.51 -60.96
N TRP A 2 -5.40 7.24 -59.92
CA TRP A 2 -6.34 8.11 -59.18
C TRP A 2 -6.67 9.41 -59.89
N LEU A 3 -5.72 9.95 -60.66
CA LEU A 3 -5.87 11.21 -61.41
C LEU A 3 -6.69 11.09 -62.71
N ALA A 4 -7.07 9.89 -63.13
CA ALA A 4 -7.79 9.66 -64.40
C ALA A 4 -9.32 9.47 -64.25
N ARG A 5 -9.86 9.60 -63.03
CA ARG A 5 -11.33 9.46 -62.81
C ARG A 5 -12.06 10.78 -63.11
N ALA A 6 -13.21 10.66 -63.74
CA ALA A 6 -14.10 11.81 -64.03
C ALA A 6 -14.49 12.53 -62.70
N PRO A 7 -14.66 13.87 -62.70
CA PRO A 7 -14.96 14.63 -61.49
C PRO A 7 -16.19 14.16 -60.71
N GLY A 8 -17.17 13.57 -61.39
CA GLY A 8 -18.36 13.00 -60.76
C GLY A 8 -18.12 11.68 -60.01
N GLU A 9 -17.22 10.82 -60.54
CA GLU A 9 -16.84 9.56 -59.88
C GLU A 9 -15.98 9.81 -58.64
N GLN A 10 -15.11 10.81 -58.68
CA GLN A 10 -14.30 11.20 -57.49
C GLN A 10 -15.20 11.71 -56.38
N ARG A 11 -16.25 12.49 -56.65
CA ARG A 11 -17.21 12.95 -55.65
C ARG A 11 -18.03 11.81 -55.07
N GLY A 12 -18.40 10.81 -55.89
CA GLY A 12 -19.08 9.61 -55.44
C GLY A 12 -18.21 8.76 -54.49
N ALA A 13 -17.00 8.48 -54.89
CA ALA A 13 -16.04 7.74 -54.07
C ALA A 13 -15.70 8.46 -52.76
N ALA A 14 -15.54 9.79 -52.77
CA ALA A 14 -15.29 10.56 -51.55
C ALA A 14 -16.48 10.53 -50.57
N ARG A 15 -17.72 10.56 -51.07
CA ARG A 15 -18.92 10.42 -50.24
C ARG A 15 -19.04 9.04 -49.60
N ILE A 16 -18.71 7.98 -50.32
CA ILE A 16 -18.71 6.61 -49.79
C ILE A 16 -17.63 6.48 -48.72
N ALA A 17 -16.44 6.99 -48.99
CA ALA A 17 -15.35 6.97 -48.03
C ALA A 17 -15.69 7.75 -46.75
N ALA A 18 -16.31 8.93 -46.87
CA ALA A 18 -16.74 9.72 -45.71
C ALA A 18 -17.81 9.00 -44.86
N ARG A 19 -18.77 8.34 -45.52
CA ARG A 19 -19.79 7.54 -44.82
C ARG A 19 -19.19 6.34 -44.12
N ALA A 20 -18.31 5.62 -44.79
CA ALA A 20 -17.60 4.48 -44.19
C ALA A 20 -16.77 4.92 -42.97
N TRP A 21 -16.05 6.06 -43.08
CA TRP A 21 -15.31 6.63 -41.98
C TRP A 21 -16.22 7.04 -40.82
N ALA A 22 -17.32 7.72 -41.10
CA ALA A 22 -18.32 8.10 -40.08
C ALA A 22 -18.92 6.89 -39.38
N ALA A 23 -19.27 5.84 -40.13
CA ALA A 23 -19.75 4.58 -39.54
C ALA A 23 -18.72 3.92 -38.65
N ALA A 24 -17.46 3.83 -39.11
CA ALA A 24 -16.36 3.29 -38.31
C ALA A 24 -16.10 4.12 -37.03
N PHE A 25 -16.14 5.46 -37.16
CA PHE A 25 -15.99 6.35 -36.00
C PHE A 25 -17.12 6.16 -34.98
N VAL A 26 -18.38 6.11 -35.42
CA VAL A 26 -19.54 5.88 -34.56
C VAL A 26 -19.43 4.51 -33.87
N ALA A 27 -19.06 3.47 -34.60
CA ALA A 27 -18.88 2.14 -34.05
C ALA A 27 -17.78 2.13 -32.97
N LEU A 28 -16.63 2.75 -33.24
CA LEU A 28 -15.53 2.85 -32.30
C LEU A 28 -15.92 3.70 -31.09
N ALA A 29 -16.56 4.86 -31.29
CA ALA A 29 -17.01 5.72 -30.19
C ALA A 29 -18.03 5.00 -29.30
N THR A 30 -18.95 4.23 -29.89
CA THR A 30 -19.91 3.42 -29.15
C THR A 30 -19.19 2.33 -28.33
N ALA A 31 -18.24 1.63 -28.93
CA ALA A 31 -17.45 0.62 -28.24
C ALA A 31 -16.65 1.23 -27.05
N CYS A 32 -16.04 2.40 -27.27
CA CYS A 32 -15.34 3.12 -26.20
C CYS A 32 -16.30 3.60 -25.09
N ALA A 33 -17.53 3.96 -25.42
CA ALA A 33 -18.53 4.42 -24.44
C ALA A 33 -19.07 3.28 -23.54
N ILE A 34 -18.97 2.03 -23.98
CA ILE A 34 -19.33 0.87 -23.15
C ILE A 34 -18.46 0.79 -21.91
N TYR A 35 -17.16 1.02 -22.06
CA TYR A 35 -16.20 0.89 -20.96
C TYR A 35 -16.53 1.79 -19.75
N PRO A 36 -16.68 3.13 -19.87
CA PRO A 36 -16.99 3.97 -18.73
C PRO A 36 -18.31 3.60 -18.06
N VAL A 37 -19.32 3.17 -18.81
CA VAL A 37 -20.62 2.78 -18.24
C VAL A 37 -20.49 1.49 -17.41
N VAL A 38 -19.91 0.45 -18.00
CA VAL A 38 -19.80 -0.87 -17.34
C VAL A 38 -18.75 -0.84 -16.24
N ALA A 39 -17.56 -0.28 -16.52
CA ALA A 39 -16.45 -0.24 -15.58
C ALA A 39 -16.73 0.69 -14.40
N THR A 40 -17.38 1.83 -14.60
CA THR A 40 -17.73 2.75 -13.52
C THR A 40 -18.65 2.07 -12.52
N ARG A 41 -19.68 1.37 -13.00
CA ARG A 41 -20.60 0.64 -12.12
C ARG A 41 -19.89 -0.49 -11.34
N ALA A 42 -19.02 -1.24 -12.02
CA ALA A 42 -18.26 -2.30 -11.39
C ALA A 42 -17.31 -1.75 -10.32
N ARG A 43 -16.55 -0.70 -10.68
CA ARG A 43 -15.62 -0.04 -9.76
C ARG A 43 -16.31 0.63 -8.58
N TRP A 44 -17.48 1.22 -8.80
CA TRP A 44 -18.29 1.77 -7.72
C TRP A 44 -18.65 0.70 -6.69
N ARG A 45 -19.15 -0.44 -7.14
CA ARG A 45 -19.53 -1.56 -6.28
C ARG A 45 -18.34 -2.18 -5.54
N ASP A 46 -17.18 -2.20 -6.19
CA ASP A 46 -15.97 -2.81 -5.66
C ASP A 46 -15.23 -1.90 -4.67
N ARG A 47 -15.29 -0.58 -4.86
CA ARG A 47 -14.46 0.38 -4.13
C ARG A 47 -15.19 1.25 -3.13
N PHE A 48 -16.50 1.33 -3.21
CA PHE A 48 -17.31 2.15 -2.30
C PHE A 48 -18.20 1.26 -1.45
N ASP A 49 -17.92 1.25 -0.16
CA ASP A 49 -18.80 0.62 0.83
C ASP A 49 -19.84 1.65 1.30
N ALA A 50 -21.12 1.28 1.19
CA ALA A 50 -22.23 2.12 1.64
C ALA A 50 -22.15 2.41 3.16
N ALA A 51 -21.56 1.53 3.94
CA ALA A 51 -21.38 1.72 5.38
C ALA A 51 -20.41 2.86 5.71
N THR A 52 -19.47 3.18 4.82
CA THR A 52 -18.53 4.29 5.00
C THR A 52 -19.17 5.66 4.75
N GLY A 53 -20.22 5.70 3.90
CA GLY A 53 -20.87 6.94 3.47
C GLY A 53 -19.98 7.81 2.56
N PHE A 54 -20.46 9.03 2.26
CA PHE A 54 -19.68 10.00 1.50
C PHE A 54 -18.77 10.80 2.43
N THR A 55 -17.47 10.74 2.19
CA THR A 55 -16.47 11.44 3.00
C THR A 55 -15.22 11.74 2.16
N LEU A 56 -14.50 12.83 2.53
CA LEU A 56 -13.16 13.13 2.02
C LEU A 56 -12.05 12.52 2.89
N ASP A 57 -12.39 11.88 4.01
CA ASP A 57 -11.45 11.12 4.83
C ASP A 57 -11.11 9.80 4.15
N GLY A 58 -9.93 9.73 3.55
CA GLY A 58 -9.44 8.53 2.86
C GLY A 58 -9.22 7.31 3.77
N GLN A 59 -9.24 7.48 5.09
CA GLN A 59 -9.08 6.40 6.07
C GLN A 59 -10.44 5.95 6.66
N ALA A 60 -11.54 6.62 6.33
CA ALA A 60 -12.84 6.35 6.95
C ALA A 60 -13.32 4.89 6.79
N TYR A 61 -12.99 4.25 5.67
CA TYR A 61 -13.34 2.84 5.40
C TYR A 61 -12.73 1.87 6.43
N MET A 62 -11.60 2.20 7.03
CA MET A 62 -10.91 1.34 8.00
C MET A 62 -11.74 1.07 9.25
N LYS A 63 -12.73 1.92 9.56
CA LYS A 63 -13.62 1.73 10.73
C LYS A 63 -14.39 0.42 10.66
N THR A 64 -14.79 0.00 9.46
CA THR A 64 -15.64 -1.17 9.22
C THR A 64 -14.98 -2.24 8.38
N ALA A 65 -13.96 -1.89 7.61
CA ALA A 65 -13.31 -2.79 6.67
C ALA A 65 -12.54 -3.91 7.37
N ARG A 66 -12.48 -5.03 6.69
CA ARG A 66 -11.67 -6.19 7.05
C ARG A 66 -10.70 -6.50 5.91
N HIS A 67 -9.51 -6.93 6.26
CA HIS A 67 -8.49 -7.35 5.30
C HIS A 67 -8.26 -8.86 5.42
N VAL A 68 -7.98 -9.50 4.29
CA VAL A 68 -7.61 -10.92 4.23
C VAL A 68 -6.16 -11.04 3.81
N GLU A 69 -5.34 -11.65 4.65
CA GLU A 69 -3.92 -11.90 4.39
C GLU A 69 -3.58 -13.34 4.76
N LEU A 70 -2.98 -14.09 3.83
CA LEU A 70 -2.62 -15.51 4.01
C LEU A 70 -3.77 -16.36 4.59
N GLY A 71 -5.02 -16.11 4.13
CA GLY A 71 -6.23 -16.81 4.60
C GLY A 71 -6.76 -16.37 5.98
N GLN A 72 -6.09 -15.43 6.64
CA GLN A 72 -6.55 -14.86 7.91
C GLN A 72 -7.25 -13.53 7.68
N THR A 73 -8.40 -13.34 8.32
CA THR A 73 -9.21 -12.12 8.21
C THR A 73 -9.13 -11.31 9.50
N PHE A 74 -8.77 -10.04 9.40
CA PHE A 74 -8.71 -9.13 10.55
C PHE A 74 -9.37 -7.78 10.24
N ALA A 75 -9.82 -7.08 11.28
CA ALA A 75 -10.40 -5.75 11.18
C ALA A 75 -9.30 -4.70 11.06
N LEU A 76 -9.55 -3.63 10.28
CA LEU A 76 -8.63 -2.51 10.13
C LEU A 76 -8.80 -1.41 11.18
N GLY A 77 -9.89 -1.44 11.94
CA GLY A 77 -10.17 -0.46 13.01
C GLY A 77 -9.02 -0.28 14.00
N PRO A 78 -8.43 -1.35 14.55
CA PRO A 78 -7.28 -1.22 15.44
C PRO A 78 -6.06 -0.53 14.82
N ASP A 79 -5.78 -0.77 13.53
CA ASP A 79 -4.72 -0.06 12.81
C ASP A 79 -5.07 1.43 12.66
N LEU A 80 -6.32 1.77 12.33
CA LEU A 80 -6.79 3.16 12.24
C LEU A 80 -6.63 3.92 13.56
N GLU A 81 -7.03 3.31 14.68
CA GLU A 81 -6.88 3.91 16.00
C GLU A 81 -5.40 4.16 16.33
N ALA A 82 -4.53 3.20 16.01
CA ALA A 82 -3.10 3.31 16.23
C ALA A 82 -2.46 4.39 15.36
N MET A 83 -2.85 4.51 14.09
CA MET A 83 -2.40 5.60 13.20
C MET A 83 -2.79 6.96 13.72
N ARG A 84 -4.04 7.14 14.17
CA ARG A 84 -4.51 8.38 14.77
C ARG A 84 -3.77 8.73 16.06
N TRP A 85 -3.46 7.72 16.86
CA TRP A 85 -2.66 7.93 18.05
C TRP A 85 -1.25 8.43 17.68
N LEU A 86 -0.60 7.82 16.68
CA LEU A 86 0.70 8.28 16.18
C LEU A 86 0.64 9.74 15.73
N GLU A 87 -0.36 10.12 14.92
CA GLU A 87 -0.54 11.49 14.43
C GLU A 87 -0.76 12.52 15.55
N GLN A 88 -1.38 12.11 16.65
CA GLN A 88 -1.74 13.02 17.76
C GLN A 88 -0.65 13.12 18.84
N HIS A 89 0.21 12.10 18.99
CA HIS A 89 1.12 12.01 20.13
C HIS A 89 2.60 11.97 19.75
N ILE A 90 2.91 11.79 18.47
CA ILE A 90 4.31 11.72 18.02
C ILE A 90 4.67 13.02 17.32
N GLU A 91 5.68 13.68 17.84
CA GLU A 91 6.24 14.89 17.23
C GLU A 91 7.40 14.56 16.28
N GLY A 92 7.53 15.37 15.24
CA GLY A 92 8.59 15.20 14.24
C GLY A 92 8.33 14.05 13.27
N THR A 93 9.41 13.43 12.81
CA THR A 93 9.37 12.34 11.82
C THR A 93 10.23 11.16 12.24
N PRO A 94 9.97 10.53 13.40
CA PRO A 94 10.73 9.37 13.85
C PRO A 94 10.53 8.18 12.91
N VAL A 95 11.55 7.34 12.83
CA VAL A 95 11.48 6.12 12.02
C VAL A 95 10.68 5.05 12.75
N ILE A 96 9.72 4.45 12.07
CA ILE A 96 8.92 3.33 12.58
C ILE A 96 9.24 2.04 11.84
N ALA A 97 9.42 0.94 12.56
CA ALA A 97 9.47 -0.39 11.96
C ALA A 97 8.07 -0.97 11.85
N GLU A 98 7.73 -1.49 10.69
CA GLU A 98 6.49 -2.21 10.37
C GLU A 98 6.79 -3.40 9.46
N ALA A 99 5.87 -4.35 9.32
CA ALA A 99 6.08 -5.60 8.59
C ALA A 99 6.50 -5.40 7.13
N HIS A 100 7.49 -6.16 6.68
CA HIS A 100 7.79 -6.34 5.28
C HIS A 100 6.83 -7.39 4.70
N THR A 101 6.14 -7.04 3.63
CA THR A 101 5.14 -7.88 2.96
C THR A 101 5.33 -7.84 1.45
N PRO A 102 4.74 -8.78 0.70
CA PRO A 102 4.65 -8.66 -0.75
C PRO A 102 3.99 -7.34 -1.17
N GLU A 103 4.32 -6.88 -2.37
CA GLU A 103 3.81 -5.64 -2.96
C GLU A 103 2.29 -5.64 -3.07
N TYR A 104 1.70 -4.43 -3.04
CA TYR A 104 0.26 -4.19 -3.21
C TYR A 104 -0.63 -4.90 -2.18
N ARG A 105 -0.05 -5.28 -1.06
CA ARG A 105 -0.74 -5.78 0.13
C ARG A 105 -0.86 -4.69 1.19
N TRP A 106 -1.35 -5.04 2.36
CA TRP A 106 -1.52 -4.10 3.49
C TRP A 106 -0.21 -3.69 4.18
N GLY A 107 0.94 -4.15 3.69
CA GLY A 107 2.27 -3.73 4.17
C GLY A 107 2.56 -2.26 3.88
N ALA A 108 3.51 -1.70 4.64
CA ALA A 108 3.84 -0.27 4.63
C ALA A 108 2.64 0.65 4.95
N ARG A 109 1.62 0.11 5.64
CA ARG A 109 0.38 0.82 5.93
C ARG A 109 0.56 1.97 6.88
N ILE A 110 1.48 1.84 7.82
CA ILE A 110 1.71 2.89 8.82
C ILE A 110 2.42 4.07 8.16
N SER A 111 3.51 3.83 7.46
CA SER A 111 4.22 4.88 6.74
C SER A 111 3.38 5.55 5.66
N THR A 112 2.57 4.76 4.93
CA THR A 112 1.69 5.29 3.87
C THR A 112 0.60 6.20 4.42
N ASN A 113 0.01 5.87 5.57
CA ASN A 113 -1.13 6.60 6.11
C ASN A 113 -0.72 7.74 7.07
N THR A 114 0.44 7.68 7.71
CA THR A 114 0.90 8.69 8.69
C THR A 114 2.00 9.60 8.15
N GLY A 115 2.66 9.22 7.05
CA GLY A 115 3.85 9.92 6.54
C GLY A 115 5.13 9.67 7.34
N LEU A 116 5.10 8.84 8.40
CA LEU A 116 6.31 8.50 9.15
C LEU A 116 7.26 7.66 8.30
N PRO A 117 8.57 7.93 8.33
CA PRO A 117 9.54 7.14 7.59
C PRO A 117 9.65 5.72 8.15
N THR A 118 9.80 4.73 7.27
CA THR A 118 10.06 3.33 7.63
C THR A 118 11.36 2.82 6.98
N ILE A 119 11.88 1.69 7.46
CA ILE A 119 13.12 1.08 6.93
C ILE A 119 12.94 0.72 5.46
N LEU A 120 11.80 0.12 5.13
CA LEU A 120 11.46 -0.34 3.80
C LEU A 120 9.95 -0.27 3.59
N GLY A 121 9.56 0.31 2.46
CA GLY A 121 8.19 0.21 1.94
C GLY A 121 8.06 -1.03 1.03
N TRP A 122 7.45 -0.86 -0.13
CA TRP A 122 7.34 -1.94 -1.12
C TRP A 122 8.66 -2.13 -1.89
N SER A 123 9.20 -3.33 -1.82
CA SER A 123 10.55 -3.67 -2.31
C SER A 123 10.73 -3.36 -3.79
N TRP A 124 9.75 -3.69 -4.63
CA TRP A 124 9.81 -3.42 -6.07
C TRP A 124 9.88 -1.92 -6.37
N HIS A 125 9.01 -1.10 -5.78
CA HIS A 125 9.03 0.34 -5.95
C HIS A 125 10.33 0.95 -5.45
N GLN A 126 10.84 0.48 -4.31
CA GLN A 126 12.11 0.94 -3.78
C GLN A 126 13.28 0.61 -4.73
N THR A 127 13.27 -0.58 -5.32
CA THR A 127 14.29 -1.00 -6.30
C THR A 127 14.24 -0.13 -7.55
N GLN A 128 13.06 0.14 -8.10
CA GLN A 128 12.90 1.00 -9.27
C GLN A 128 13.38 2.43 -9.02
N GLN A 129 12.97 3.02 -7.89
CA GLN A 129 13.31 4.41 -7.56
C GLN A 129 14.77 4.59 -7.15
N ARG A 130 15.45 3.52 -6.75
CA ARG A 130 16.82 3.54 -6.26
C ARG A 130 17.80 2.80 -7.18
N ALA A 131 17.48 2.70 -8.46
CA ALA A 131 18.28 1.96 -9.45
C ALA A 131 19.75 2.45 -9.57
N SER A 132 20.05 3.70 -9.15
CA SER A 132 21.40 4.24 -9.12
C SER A 132 22.19 3.91 -7.83
N LEU A 133 21.56 3.27 -6.85
CA LEU A 133 22.19 2.84 -5.59
C LEU A 133 22.63 1.37 -5.69
N PRO A 134 23.44 0.86 -4.72
CA PRO A 134 23.85 -0.54 -4.72
C PRO A 134 22.67 -1.49 -4.86
N ALA A 135 22.77 -2.46 -5.76
CA ALA A 135 21.67 -3.36 -6.15
C ALA A 135 21.13 -4.19 -4.97
N ASP A 136 21.94 -4.44 -3.95
CA ASP A 136 21.57 -5.20 -2.76
C ASP A 136 20.95 -4.36 -1.62
N LEU A 137 20.87 -3.03 -1.79
CA LEU A 137 20.36 -2.14 -0.75
C LEU A 137 18.96 -2.51 -0.28
N VAL A 138 18.04 -2.73 -1.22
CA VAL A 138 16.64 -3.06 -0.91
C VAL A 138 16.53 -4.45 -0.29
N THR A 139 17.25 -5.42 -0.83
CA THR A 139 17.27 -6.79 -0.31
C THR A 139 17.82 -6.86 1.11
N ARG A 140 18.89 -6.12 1.40
CA ARG A 140 19.44 -6.01 2.77
C ARG A 140 18.44 -5.40 3.74
N ARG A 141 17.76 -4.31 3.34
CA ARG A 141 16.73 -3.68 4.18
C ARG A 141 15.56 -4.61 4.45
N ALA A 142 15.12 -5.38 3.44
CA ALA A 142 14.08 -6.38 3.61
C ALA A 142 14.49 -7.45 4.63
N ALA A 143 15.71 -7.99 4.49
CA ALA A 143 16.26 -8.96 5.42
C ALA A 143 16.41 -8.40 6.85
N ASP A 144 16.80 -7.14 6.99
CA ASP A 144 16.90 -6.46 8.29
C ASP A 144 15.52 -6.28 8.94
N VAL A 145 14.50 -5.88 8.18
CA VAL A 145 13.10 -5.80 8.70
C VAL A 145 12.62 -7.19 9.13
N ASP A 146 12.84 -8.21 8.32
CA ASP A 146 12.47 -9.58 8.67
C ASP A 146 13.21 -10.05 9.95
N ALA A 147 14.48 -9.70 10.11
CA ALA A 147 15.26 -10.02 11.31
C ALA A 147 14.73 -9.29 12.55
N ILE A 148 14.30 -8.03 12.44
CA ILE A 148 13.69 -7.30 13.57
C ILE A 148 12.53 -8.09 14.18
N TYR A 149 11.70 -8.73 13.35
CA TYR A 149 10.51 -9.43 13.83
C TYR A 149 10.71 -10.93 14.07
N ARG A 150 11.66 -11.59 13.38
CA ARG A 150 11.89 -13.04 13.49
C ARG A 150 12.90 -13.41 14.56
N ASP A 151 13.97 -12.61 14.69
CA ASP A 151 15.08 -12.93 15.57
C ASP A 151 14.67 -12.79 17.06
N VAL A 152 15.09 -13.74 17.87
CA VAL A 152 14.85 -13.72 19.32
C VAL A 152 15.97 -13.00 20.07
N SER A 153 17.11 -12.75 19.43
CA SER A 153 18.26 -12.06 20.04
C SER A 153 17.99 -10.57 20.18
N VAL A 154 17.86 -10.13 21.42
CA VAL A 154 17.64 -8.71 21.78
C VAL A 154 18.76 -7.82 21.24
N ASP A 155 20.01 -8.18 21.47
CA ASP A 155 21.17 -7.36 21.10
C ASP A 155 21.28 -7.21 19.57
N ARG A 156 21.05 -8.30 18.83
CA ARG A 156 21.07 -8.26 17.37
C ARG A 156 19.97 -7.34 16.80
N VAL A 157 18.77 -7.44 17.36
CA VAL A 157 17.64 -6.60 16.94
C VAL A 157 17.90 -5.13 17.28
N LEU A 158 18.41 -4.83 18.47
CA LEU A 158 18.79 -3.46 18.84
C LEU A 158 19.85 -2.89 17.88
N GLY A 159 20.87 -3.67 17.51
CA GLY A 159 21.86 -3.24 16.53
C GLY A 159 21.30 -2.92 15.16
N ILE A 160 20.23 -3.63 14.72
CA ILE A 160 19.52 -3.31 13.49
C ILE A 160 18.70 -2.02 13.65
N LEU A 161 17.94 -1.90 14.74
CA LEU A 161 17.13 -0.71 15.03
C LEU A 161 18.00 0.55 15.12
N ASP A 162 19.17 0.47 15.73
CA ASP A 162 20.12 1.58 15.81
C ASP A 162 20.70 1.98 14.46
N ARG A 163 21.03 1.01 13.59
CA ARG A 163 21.51 1.25 12.22
C ARG A 163 20.56 2.14 11.43
N TYR A 164 19.26 1.93 11.58
CA TYR A 164 18.23 2.68 10.88
C TYR A 164 17.63 3.81 11.74
N ARG A 165 18.12 4.03 12.94
CA ARG A 165 17.59 5.01 13.90
C ARG A 165 16.09 4.84 14.12
N VAL A 166 15.66 3.60 14.25
CA VAL A 166 14.24 3.28 14.50
C VAL A 166 13.87 3.69 15.92
N ASP A 167 12.85 4.51 16.05
CA ASP A 167 12.35 4.98 17.35
C ASP A 167 11.14 4.17 17.83
N TYR A 168 10.37 3.62 16.90
CA TYR A 168 9.17 2.86 17.24
C TYR A 168 9.10 1.54 16.47
N VAL A 169 8.59 0.51 17.15
CA VAL A 169 8.27 -0.79 16.55
C VAL A 169 6.77 -1.02 16.63
N TYR A 170 6.15 -1.26 15.50
CA TYR A 170 4.73 -1.54 15.39
C TYR A 170 4.48 -3.05 15.35
N VAL A 171 3.56 -3.54 16.19
CA VAL A 171 3.15 -4.94 16.23
C VAL A 171 1.63 -5.01 16.17
N GLY A 172 1.09 -5.21 14.97
CA GLY A 172 -0.33 -5.36 14.68
C GLY A 172 -0.69 -6.77 14.20
N ALA A 173 -1.85 -6.89 13.57
CA ALA A 173 -2.33 -8.16 13.03
C ALA A 173 -1.39 -8.69 11.94
N LEU A 174 -0.87 -7.80 11.08
CA LEU A 174 -0.03 -8.17 9.96
C LEU A 174 1.31 -8.75 10.44
N GLU A 175 1.95 -8.12 11.44
CA GLU A 175 3.18 -8.62 12.05
C GLU A 175 2.97 -10.01 12.65
N ARG A 176 1.81 -10.28 13.27
CA ARG A 176 1.49 -11.60 13.83
C ARG A 176 1.20 -12.65 12.77
N ILE A 177 0.77 -12.25 11.57
CA ILE A 177 0.53 -13.16 10.44
C ILE A 177 1.85 -13.57 9.77
N PHE A 178 2.78 -12.62 9.58
CA PHE A 178 4.01 -12.85 8.83
C PHE A 178 5.17 -13.39 9.68
N TYR A 179 5.13 -13.16 10.99
CA TYR A 179 6.28 -13.45 11.86
C TYR A 179 5.94 -14.38 13.02
N PRO A 180 6.88 -15.25 13.43
CA PRO A 180 6.65 -16.20 14.52
C PRO A 180 6.48 -15.47 15.87
N SER A 181 5.59 -16.01 16.73
CA SER A 181 5.29 -15.43 18.05
C SER A 181 6.54 -15.27 18.91
N ALA A 182 7.45 -16.24 18.90
CA ALA A 182 8.73 -16.16 19.65
C ALA A 182 9.57 -14.92 19.30
N GLY A 183 9.56 -14.52 18.02
CA GLY A 183 10.22 -13.29 17.58
C GLY A 183 9.52 -12.01 18.06
N LEU A 184 8.20 -12.04 18.20
CA LEU A 184 7.38 -10.90 18.63
C LEU A 184 7.34 -10.74 20.16
N GLU A 185 7.37 -11.85 20.89
CA GLU A 185 7.30 -11.88 22.35
C GLU A 185 8.48 -11.16 23.01
N LYS A 186 9.64 -11.07 22.35
CA LYS A 186 10.78 -10.33 22.87
C LYS A 186 10.48 -8.86 23.17
N PHE A 187 9.59 -8.23 22.38
CA PHE A 187 9.23 -6.83 22.62
C PHE A 187 8.49 -6.64 23.94
N ALA A 188 7.56 -7.54 24.26
CA ALA A 188 6.85 -7.52 25.54
C ALA A 188 7.71 -8.05 26.70
N GLY A 189 8.60 -8.99 26.43
CA GLY A 189 9.47 -9.61 27.43
C GLY A 189 10.64 -8.74 27.89
N ASN A 190 10.96 -7.65 27.20
CA ASN A 190 12.09 -6.78 27.55
C ASN A 190 11.65 -5.30 27.61
N PRO A 191 10.83 -4.90 28.59
CA PRO A 191 10.28 -3.55 28.68
C PRO A 191 11.34 -2.46 28.89
N ASP A 192 12.52 -2.80 29.39
CA ASP A 192 13.66 -1.90 29.54
C ASP A 192 14.28 -1.50 28.18
N ARG A 193 14.01 -2.27 27.13
CA ARG A 193 14.48 -2.02 25.77
C ARG A 193 13.37 -1.57 24.84
N TRP A 194 12.15 -2.03 25.07
CA TRP A 194 10.97 -1.71 24.26
C TRP A 194 9.79 -1.31 25.14
N GLN A 195 9.65 -0.02 25.39
CA GLN A 195 8.58 0.51 26.22
C GLN A 195 7.27 0.55 25.43
N PRO A 196 6.19 -0.15 25.85
CA PRO A 196 4.91 -0.01 25.21
C PRO A 196 4.35 1.39 25.45
N VAL A 197 4.13 2.16 24.38
CA VAL A 197 3.61 3.53 24.44
C VAL A 197 2.15 3.62 24.00
N TYR A 198 1.69 2.62 23.26
CA TYR A 198 0.30 2.49 22.85
C TYR A 198 -0.12 1.03 22.79
N ARG A 199 -1.38 0.74 23.18
CA ARG A 199 -1.98 -0.58 23.05
C ARG A 199 -3.48 -0.47 22.87
N ASN A 200 -4.04 -1.23 21.92
CA ASN A 200 -5.47 -1.50 21.81
C ASN A 200 -5.72 -3.00 21.60
N ALA A 201 -6.94 -3.36 21.17
CA ALA A 201 -7.33 -4.77 20.98
C ALA A 201 -6.49 -5.53 19.94
N GLY A 202 -5.86 -4.83 18.97
CA GLY A 202 -5.15 -5.46 17.85
C GLY A 202 -3.70 -5.01 17.68
N VAL A 203 -3.27 -3.93 18.34
CA VAL A 203 -1.98 -3.29 18.09
C VAL A 203 -1.26 -2.97 19.38
N THR A 204 0.07 -3.11 19.36
CA THR A 204 0.96 -2.53 20.35
C THR A 204 2.08 -1.77 19.63
N ILE A 205 2.33 -0.53 20.06
CA ILE A 205 3.45 0.28 19.59
C ILE A 205 4.46 0.36 20.72
N TYR A 206 5.70 -0.01 20.41
CA TYR A 206 6.81 0.04 21.35
C TYR A 206 7.78 1.18 20.98
N ARG A 207 8.16 1.98 21.94
CA ARG A 207 9.27 2.93 21.81
C ARG A 207 10.58 2.18 22.11
N VAL A 208 11.57 2.37 21.25
CA VAL A 208 12.92 1.85 21.45
C VAL A 208 13.64 2.68 22.53
N VAL A 209 14.09 2.03 23.59
CA VAL A 209 14.87 2.65 24.68
C VAL A 209 16.35 2.37 24.41
N ARG A 210 17.13 3.45 24.24
CA ARG A 210 18.58 3.42 24.00
C ARG A 210 19.36 3.68 25.27
#